data_234e2d1dcc48eead3a9efb2500a44f0f
#
_entry.id   234e2d1dcc48eead3a9efb2500a44f0f
#
_cell.length_a   1.000
_cell.length_b   1.000
_cell.length_c   1.000
_cell.angle_alpha   90.00
_cell.angle_beta   90.00
_cell.angle_gamma   90.00
#
_symmetry.space_group_name_H-M   'P 1'
#
loop_
_entity.id
_entity.type
_entity.pdbx_description
1 polymer ?
#
loop_
_entity_poly.entity_id
_entity_poly.type
_entity_poly.pdbx_seq_one_letter_code
_entity_poly.pdbx_strand_id
1 'polypeptide(L)'
;MKSILLVDDDSISNFLNTKTLERMGFVNDIHTALNGKQAIDFSMNTIFGARPLPDIILLDLNMPIMDGFGFLDAFRSLNIPGKDLVKIIIVSSSVNPRDMDRAKRSGSSHYLSKPVTEQSLRRALEMCEEPA
;
A
#
# COMPACT_ATOMS: atom_id res chain seq x y z
N MET A 1 0.62 5.57 -16.44
CA MET A 1 1.64 5.84 -15.41
C MET A 1 1.10 5.49 -14.04
N LYS A 2 1.89 4.81 -13.24
CA LYS A 2 1.46 4.37 -11.92
C LYS A 2 2.22 5.10 -10.84
N SER A 3 1.52 5.49 -9.78
CA SER A 3 2.14 5.99 -8.56
C SER A 3 1.86 5.01 -7.42
N ILE A 4 2.81 4.87 -6.52
CA ILE A 4 2.70 3.94 -5.42
C ILE A 4 3.16 4.59 -4.12
N LEU A 5 2.44 4.30 -3.05
CA LEU A 5 2.84 4.67 -1.69
C LEU A 5 3.26 3.38 -0.96
N LEU A 6 4.48 3.37 -0.47
CA LEU A 6 5.03 2.28 0.34
C LEU A 6 4.87 2.63 1.82
N VAL A 7 4.17 1.80 2.58
CA VAL A 7 3.91 2.05 3.99
C VAL A 7 4.51 0.91 4.80
N ASP A 8 5.65 1.17 5.44
CA ASP A 8 6.39 0.20 6.24
C ASP A 8 7.23 0.97 7.27
N ASP A 9 7.24 0.52 8.51
CA ASP A 9 8.04 1.18 9.55
C ASP A 9 9.54 0.92 9.40
N ASP A 10 9.93 -0.06 8.59
CA ASP A 10 11.32 -0.34 8.29
C ASP A 10 11.76 0.46 7.05
N SER A 11 12.55 1.51 7.29
CA SER A 11 13.03 2.37 6.21
C SER A 11 13.92 1.61 5.21
N ILE A 12 14.58 0.55 5.66
CA ILE A 12 15.40 -0.30 4.78
C ILE A 12 14.49 -1.07 3.82
N SER A 13 13.37 -1.62 4.31
CA SER A 13 12.39 -2.28 3.45
C SER A 13 11.82 -1.33 2.40
N ASN A 14 11.48 -0.10 2.81
CA ASN A 14 11.01 0.92 1.88
C ASN A 14 12.06 1.24 0.82
N PHE A 15 13.30 1.38 1.23
CA PHE A 15 14.41 1.65 0.30
C PHE A 15 14.59 0.51 -0.71
N LEU A 16 14.62 -0.74 -0.23
CA LEU A 16 14.80 -1.90 -1.10
C LEU A 16 13.63 -2.07 -2.07
N ASN A 17 12.42 -1.89 -1.60
CA ASN A 17 11.24 -1.98 -2.45
C ASN A 17 11.22 -0.85 -3.49
N THR A 18 11.64 0.36 -3.10
CA THR A 18 11.78 1.47 -4.03
C THR A 18 12.75 1.11 -5.15
N LYS A 19 13.92 0.57 -4.81
CA LYS A 19 14.92 0.18 -5.81
C LYS A 19 14.40 -0.93 -6.74
N THR A 20 13.68 -1.90 -6.19
CA THR A 20 13.07 -2.96 -6.99
C THR A 20 12.04 -2.38 -7.97
N LEU A 21 11.18 -1.49 -7.49
CA LEU A 21 10.16 -0.87 -8.34
C LEU A 21 10.77 0.00 -9.43
N GLU A 22 11.82 0.75 -9.11
CA GLU A 22 12.53 1.55 -10.11
C GLU A 22 13.13 0.67 -11.21
N ARG A 23 13.76 -0.44 -10.80
CA ARG A 23 14.37 -1.38 -11.75
C ARG A 23 13.32 -2.03 -12.66
N MET A 24 12.14 -2.32 -12.12
CA MET A 24 11.06 -2.94 -12.89
C MET A 24 10.46 -1.97 -13.91
N GLY A 25 10.56 -0.68 -13.69
CA GLY A 25 9.96 0.31 -14.58
C GLY A 25 8.44 0.32 -14.62
N PHE A 26 7.79 -0.31 -13.63
CA PHE A 26 6.33 -0.48 -13.59
C PHE A 26 5.63 0.77 -13.03
N VAL A 27 6.30 1.48 -12.15
CA VAL A 27 5.80 2.70 -11.52
C VAL A 27 6.81 3.81 -11.70
N ASN A 28 6.35 5.04 -11.79
CA ASN A 28 7.24 6.20 -11.98
C ASN A 28 7.17 7.22 -10.86
N ASP A 29 6.25 7.10 -9.95
CA ASP A 29 6.16 8.02 -8.82
C ASP A 29 6.03 7.18 -7.56
N ILE A 30 7.07 7.22 -6.71
CA ILE A 30 7.16 6.36 -5.52
C ILE A 30 7.30 7.25 -4.30
N HIS A 31 6.40 7.07 -3.34
CA HIS A 31 6.43 7.76 -2.05
C HIS A 31 6.47 6.75 -0.93
N THR A 32 6.97 7.16 0.24
CA THR A 32 7.08 6.28 1.39
C THR A 32 6.46 6.92 2.63
N ALA A 33 5.94 6.07 3.53
CA ALA A 33 5.45 6.44 4.84
C ALA A 33 5.93 5.39 5.85
N LEU A 34 6.15 5.80 7.09
CA LEU A 34 6.73 4.92 8.11
C LEU A 34 5.68 4.33 9.05
N ASN A 35 4.44 4.73 8.92
CA ASN A 35 3.33 4.19 9.71
C ASN A 35 2.01 4.61 9.09
N GLY A 36 0.91 4.08 9.65
CA GLY A 36 -0.42 4.37 9.13
C GLY A 36 -0.82 5.84 9.25
N LYS A 37 -0.37 6.51 10.31
CA LYS A 37 -0.69 7.92 10.50
C LYS A 37 -0.05 8.77 9.40
N GLN A 38 1.22 8.53 9.08
CA GLN A 38 1.88 9.25 7.98
C GLN A 38 1.19 8.97 6.64
N ALA A 39 0.74 7.73 6.44
CA ALA A 39 0.02 7.37 5.23
C ALA A 39 -1.34 8.09 5.12
N ILE A 40 -2.05 8.24 6.24
CA ILE A 40 -3.29 9.00 6.28
C ILE A 40 -3.02 10.48 5.99
N ASP A 41 -1.98 11.05 6.61
CA ASP A 41 -1.61 12.45 6.37
C ASP A 41 -1.26 12.68 4.90
N PHE A 42 -0.53 11.75 4.29
CA PHE A 42 -0.22 11.79 2.87
C PHE A 42 -1.49 11.78 2.02
N SER A 43 -2.43 10.90 2.37
CA SER A 43 -3.70 10.79 1.63
C SER A 43 -4.56 12.04 1.79
N MET A 44 -4.61 12.61 2.98
CA MET A 44 -5.37 13.83 3.23
C MET A 44 -4.81 15.04 2.49
N ASN A 45 -3.50 15.11 2.31
CA ASN A 45 -2.87 16.21 1.59
C ASN A 45 -3.30 16.27 0.12
N THR A 46 -3.84 15.19 -0.43
CA THR A 46 -4.36 15.18 -1.80
C THR A 46 -5.59 16.08 -1.94
N ILE A 47 -6.33 16.31 -0.85
CA ILE A 47 -7.51 17.20 -0.83
C ILE A 47 -7.10 18.62 -1.18
N PHE A 48 -5.88 19.02 -0.82
CA PHE A 48 -5.38 20.38 -1.04
C PHE A 48 -4.75 20.55 -2.43
N GLY A 49 -4.88 19.55 -3.30
CA GLY A 49 -4.48 19.66 -4.70
C GLY A 49 -3.00 19.53 -4.99
N ALA A 50 -2.18 19.17 -3.99
CA ALA A 50 -0.74 19.04 -4.19
C ALA A 50 -0.40 17.89 -5.14
N ARG A 51 -1.17 16.80 -5.07
CA ARG A 51 -0.98 15.61 -5.91
C ARG A 51 -2.21 14.72 -5.82
N PRO A 52 -2.45 13.85 -6.80
CA PRO A 52 -3.55 12.89 -6.71
C PRO A 52 -3.21 11.76 -5.72
N LEU A 53 -4.23 11.00 -5.33
CA LEU A 53 -4.02 9.76 -4.58
C LEU A 53 -3.12 8.81 -5.37
N PRO A 54 -2.33 7.97 -4.68
CA PRO A 54 -1.58 6.95 -5.39
C PRO A 54 -2.51 5.94 -6.03
N ASP A 55 -2.06 5.30 -7.10
CA ASP A 55 -2.82 4.21 -7.72
C ASP A 55 -2.78 2.96 -6.87
N ILE A 56 -1.67 2.76 -6.18
CA ILE A 56 -1.41 1.54 -5.40
C ILE A 56 -0.80 1.94 -4.06
N ILE A 57 -1.26 1.28 -2.98
CA ILE A 57 -0.65 1.38 -1.65
C ILE A 57 -0.13 0.00 -1.29
N LEU A 58 1.17 -0.10 -1.03
CA LEU A 58 1.79 -1.32 -0.51
C LEU A 58 1.90 -1.14 1.01
N LEU A 59 1.15 -1.91 1.77
CA LEU A 59 0.87 -1.66 3.17
C LEU A 59 1.33 -2.81 4.06
N ASP A 60 2.27 -2.53 4.96
CA ASP A 60 2.65 -3.47 6.02
C ASP A 60 1.59 -3.47 7.11
N LEU A 61 1.22 -4.65 7.60
CA LEU A 61 0.24 -4.76 8.69
C LEU A 61 0.82 -4.40 10.05
N ASN A 62 2.09 -4.70 10.30
CA ASN A 62 2.69 -4.58 11.63
C ASN A 62 3.55 -3.33 11.72
N MET A 63 2.96 -2.24 12.23
CA MET A 63 3.64 -0.95 12.37
C MET A 63 3.27 -0.31 13.72
N PRO A 64 4.17 0.50 14.30
CA PRO A 64 3.83 1.27 15.50
C PRO A 64 2.90 2.44 15.18
N ILE A 65 2.33 3.05 16.20
CA ILE A 65 1.45 4.22 16.16
C ILE A 65 0.10 3.88 15.55
N MET A 66 0.06 3.54 14.28
CA MET A 66 -1.13 3.08 13.57
C MET A 66 -0.71 1.94 12.65
N ASP A 67 -1.20 0.73 12.92
CA ASP A 67 -0.88 -0.44 12.11
C ASP A 67 -1.67 -0.44 10.79
N GLY A 68 -1.46 -1.49 9.98
CA GLY A 68 -2.11 -1.58 8.68
C GLY A 68 -3.63 -1.65 8.76
N PHE A 69 -4.16 -2.36 9.74
CA PHE A 69 -5.62 -2.42 9.90
C PHE A 69 -6.19 -1.08 10.34
N GLY A 70 -5.49 -0.38 11.24
CA GLY A 70 -5.87 0.97 11.65
C GLY A 70 -5.87 1.92 10.46
N PHE A 71 -4.86 1.82 9.61
CA PHE A 71 -4.82 2.60 8.38
C PHE A 71 -6.01 2.31 7.47
N LEU A 72 -6.33 1.03 7.25
CA LEU A 72 -7.44 0.64 6.38
C LEU A 72 -8.76 1.21 6.88
N ASP A 73 -9.02 1.10 8.19
CA ASP A 73 -10.24 1.63 8.78
C ASP A 73 -10.32 3.15 8.62
N ALA A 74 -9.23 3.85 8.90
CA ALA A 74 -9.17 5.30 8.79
C ALA A 74 -9.32 5.74 7.33
N PHE A 75 -8.64 5.06 6.40
CA PHE A 75 -8.68 5.39 4.97
C PHE A 75 -10.09 5.24 4.41
N ARG A 76 -10.80 4.19 4.80
CA ARG A 76 -12.19 3.97 4.36
C ARG A 76 -13.13 5.05 4.85
N SER A 77 -12.82 5.66 6.00
CA SER A 77 -13.64 6.73 6.57
C SER A 77 -13.36 8.10 5.95
N LEU A 78 -12.26 8.25 5.20
CA LEU A 78 -11.92 9.51 4.56
C LEU A 78 -12.86 9.80 3.39
N ASN A 79 -13.26 11.07 3.28
CA ASN A 79 -14.06 11.52 2.16
C ASN A 79 -13.14 12.17 1.12
N ILE A 80 -12.43 11.32 0.38
CA ILE A 80 -11.48 11.76 -0.66
C ILE A 80 -11.96 11.23 -2.01
N PRO A 81 -12.17 12.11 -3.00
CA PRO A 81 -12.55 11.66 -4.33
C PRO A 81 -11.55 10.69 -4.91
N GLY A 82 -12.03 9.59 -5.48
CA GLY A 82 -11.19 8.60 -6.14
C GLY A 82 -10.58 7.54 -5.22
N LYS A 83 -10.86 7.57 -3.92
CA LYS A 83 -10.25 6.59 -3.00
C LYS A 83 -10.64 5.14 -3.35
N ASP A 84 -11.81 4.94 -3.92
CA ASP A 84 -12.28 3.60 -4.30
C ASP A 84 -11.51 3.02 -5.48
N LEU A 85 -10.75 3.83 -6.19
CA LEU A 85 -9.91 3.40 -7.31
C LEU A 85 -8.50 2.98 -6.84
N VAL A 86 -8.15 3.27 -5.60
CA VAL A 86 -6.84 2.91 -5.05
C VAL A 86 -6.80 1.42 -4.77
N LYS A 87 -5.78 0.73 -5.28
CA LYS A 87 -5.56 -0.69 -5.01
C LYS A 87 -4.63 -0.83 -3.81
N ILE A 88 -5.00 -1.63 -2.84
CA ILE A 88 -4.21 -1.82 -1.63
C ILE A 88 -3.68 -3.25 -1.61
N ILE A 89 -2.35 -3.37 -1.56
CA ILE A 89 -1.65 -4.64 -1.45
C ILE A 89 -1.11 -4.73 -0.03
N ILE A 90 -1.60 -5.71 0.73
CA ILE A 90 -1.14 -5.97 2.09
C ILE A 90 0.14 -6.80 2.03
N VAL A 91 1.14 -6.43 2.83
CA VAL A 91 2.37 -7.20 3.00
C VAL A 91 2.51 -7.56 4.47
N SER A 92 2.71 -8.84 4.76
CA SER A 92 2.82 -9.28 6.14
C SER A 92 3.62 -10.56 6.26
N SER A 93 4.31 -10.73 7.39
CA SER A 93 4.92 -12.00 7.77
C SER A 93 3.92 -12.95 8.43
N SER A 94 2.72 -12.48 8.73
CA SER A 94 1.68 -13.30 9.33
C SER A 94 1.15 -14.33 8.34
N VAL A 95 1.03 -15.58 8.80
CA VAL A 95 0.37 -16.66 8.05
C VAL A 95 -0.96 -17.02 8.71
N ASN A 96 -1.41 -16.20 9.66
CA ASN A 96 -2.65 -16.44 10.39
C ASN A 96 -3.85 -16.21 9.48
N PRO A 97 -4.72 -17.22 9.27
CA PRO A 97 -5.90 -17.04 8.40
C PRO A 97 -6.83 -15.92 8.84
N ARG A 98 -6.88 -15.60 10.14
CA ARG A 98 -7.71 -14.50 10.64
C ARG A 98 -7.24 -13.15 10.12
N ASP A 99 -5.92 -12.94 10.05
CA ASP A 99 -5.35 -11.72 9.52
C ASP A 99 -5.63 -11.60 8.03
N MET A 100 -5.52 -12.69 7.31
CA MET A 100 -5.79 -12.73 5.86
C MET A 100 -7.26 -12.43 5.57
N ASP A 101 -8.17 -13.03 6.35
CA ASP A 101 -9.59 -12.78 6.20
C ASP A 101 -9.96 -11.35 6.55
N ARG A 102 -9.36 -10.81 7.62
CA ARG A 102 -9.58 -9.42 8.02
C ARG A 102 -9.10 -8.44 6.96
N ALA A 103 -7.94 -8.72 6.36
CA ALA A 103 -7.41 -7.90 5.28
C ALA A 103 -8.36 -7.87 4.10
N LYS A 104 -8.88 -9.02 3.69
CA LYS A 104 -9.87 -9.13 2.62
C LYS A 104 -11.11 -8.30 2.91
N ARG A 105 -11.68 -8.46 4.10
CA ARG A 105 -12.90 -7.74 4.51
C ARG A 105 -12.67 -6.24 4.62
N SER A 106 -11.43 -5.83 4.86
CA SER A 106 -11.07 -4.42 4.98
C SER A 106 -10.85 -3.74 3.64
N GLY A 107 -11.05 -4.45 2.53
CA GLY A 107 -11.01 -3.85 1.20
C GLY A 107 -9.64 -3.92 0.51
N SER A 108 -8.73 -4.76 1.01
CA SER A 108 -7.45 -4.96 0.32
C SER A 108 -7.66 -5.71 -1.00
N SER A 109 -6.83 -5.39 -1.99
CA SER A 109 -6.89 -6.04 -3.31
C SER A 109 -6.11 -7.34 -3.33
N HIS A 110 -4.96 -7.37 -2.67
CA HIS A 110 -4.06 -8.52 -2.66
C HIS A 110 -3.32 -8.62 -1.34
N TYR A 111 -2.79 -9.80 -1.06
CA TYR A 111 -2.02 -10.09 0.15
C TYR A 111 -0.71 -10.77 -0.26
N LEU A 112 0.43 -10.20 0.14
CA LEU A 112 1.74 -10.77 -0.11
C LEU A 112 2.39 -11.18 1.21
N SER A 113 3.02 -12.35 1.22
CA SER A 113 3.81 -12.81 2.36
C SER A 113 5.22 -12.24 2.28
N LYS A 114 5.78 -11.85 3.42
CA LYS A 114 7.19 -11.47 3.51
C LYS A 114 8.07 -12.73 3.48
N PRO A 115 9.25 -12.66 2.88
CA PRO A 115 9.84 -11.50 2.22
C PRO A 115 9.24 -11.25 0.85
N VAL A 116 9.09 -9.96 0.51
CA VAL A 116 8.60 -9.56 -0.82
C VAL A 116 9.73 -9.75 -1.83
N THR A 117 9.44 -10.48 -2.90
CA THR A 117 10.38 -10.67 -4.00
C THR A 117 9.95 -9.83 -5.19
N GLU A 118 10.88 -9.60 -6.12
CA GLU A 118 10.54 -8.90 -7.37
C GLU A 118 9.41 -9.64 -8.09
N GLN A 119 9.48 -10.97 -8.13
CA GLN A 119 8.47 -11.79 -8.80
C GLN A 119 7.09 -11.65 -8.15
N SER A 120 7.00 -11.74 -6.82
CA SER A 120 5.71 -11.61 -6.13
C SER A 120 5.14 -10.21 -6.27
N LEU A 121 6.00 -9.19 -6.20
CA LEU A 121 5.58 -7.81 -6.36
C LEU A 121 5.11 -7.53 -7.79
N ARG A 122 5.85 -8.01 -8.79
CA ARG A 122 5.47 -7.86 -10.20
C ARG A 122 4.11 -8.48 -10.46
N ARG A 123 3.88 -9.68 -9.94
CA ARG A 123 2.61 -10.37 -10.13
C ARG A 123 1.44 -9.60 -9.51
N ALA A 124 1.62 -9.09 -8.29
CA ALA A 124 0.57 -8.33 -7.62
C ALA A 124 0.26 -7.03 -8.37
N LEU A 125 1.31 -6.34 -8.86
CA LEU A 125 1.12 -5.10 -9.63
C LEU A 125 0.40 -5.35 -10.95
N GLU A 126 0.73 -6.44 -11.64
CA GLU A 126 0.05 -6.82 -12.88
C GLU A 126 -1.42 -7.14 -12.63
N MET A 127 -1.72 -7.84 -11.53
CA MET A 127 -3.10 -8.15 -11.17
C MET A 127 -3.90 -6.90 -10.85
N CYS A 128 -3.27 -5.86 -10.30
CA CYS A 128 -3.94 -4.59 -10.03
C CYS A 128 -4.33 -3.84 -11.30
N GLU A 129 -3.74 -4.15 -12.44
CA GLU A 129 -4.06 -3.52 -13.72
C GLU A 129 -5.20 -4.22 -14.47
N GLU A 130 -5.57 -5.42 -14.05
CA GLU A 130 -6.64 -6.14 -14.70
C GLU A 130 -7.99 -5.47 -14.39
N PRO A 131 -8.88 -5.37 -15.39
CA PRO A 131 -10.22 -4.86 -15.12
C PRO A 131 -10.96 -5.78 -14.17
N ALA A 132 -11.74 -5.19 -13.29
CA ALA A 132 -12.50 -5.93 -12.29
C ALA A 132 -13.56 -6.81 -12.95
#